data_630d83bd2493e73d7af782989df5ce00
#
_entry.id   630d83bd2493e73d7af782989df5ce00
#
_cell.length_a   1.000
_cell.length_b   1.000
_cell.length_c   1.000
_cell.angle_alpha   90.00
_cell.angle_beta   90.00
_cell.angle_gamma   90.00
#
_symmetry.space_group_name_H-M   'P 1'
#
loop_
_entity.id
_entity.type
_entity.pdbx_description
1 polymer ?
#
loop_
_entity_poly.entity_id
_entity_poly.type
_entity_poly.pdbx_seq_one_letter_code
_entity_poly.pdbx_strand_id
1 'polypeptide(L)'
;MIQDNQKSFSRLQMLIDAVVIAAAYVVAWMIRFIGPFAYSAVRALAFEQYMFALIFIIPGYLLLYQAFTLYEPLHMQGRRLVLANIVKANVLGLLLVVFSLYMIGEPDFSRLTVYIFCVVNIFMEWGVRLLIYSILKDMRKRGLNQKQILLVGYSRAAEEYIDRIKENPQWGYIVRGILDDNVPAGTLYNGVKVIGRIANLTVILPANRLDEIAITLGLSEYYRLEEIVAMCEKSGVHTKFIPDYNKIIPTKPYTEDILGLPVINIRYVPLSNTFNAMVKRTMDVVGSIMAIIVSSPVMLLMCILIKLTSPGPLIYKQERVGLHNKTFRMYKFRSMEIQPEAEERKAWTVKNDPRVTGIGKFMRRTSIDELPQLFNILKGDMSLVGPRPERPFFVEKFREEIPRYMVKHQVRPGLTGWAQVNGYRGDTSIRKRIDCDLYYIENWSIGFDIKILFLTIFKGFINKNAY
;
A
#
# COMPACT_ATOMS: atom_id res chain seq x y z
N MET A 1 29.01 -15.03 -2.66
CA MET A 1 29.76 -14.42 -1.52
C MET A 1 28.96 -13.38 -0.74
N ILE A 2 28.50 -12.28 -1.31
CA ILE A 2 27.71 -11.28 -0.53
C ILE A 2 26.29 -11.77 -0.21
N GLN A 3 25.71 -12.63 -1.01
CA GLN A 3 24.36 -13.16 -0.79
C GLN A 3 24.31 -14.35 0.19
N ASP A 4 25.36 -15.15 0.27
CA ASP A 4 25.48 -16.21 1.29
C ASP A 4 25.74 -15.63 2.69
N ASN A 5 26.20 -14.36 2.73
CA ASN A 5 26.44 -13.60 3.94
C ASN A 5 25.52 -12.36 4.05
N GLN A 6 24.22 -12.52 3.77
CA GLN A 6 23.28 -11.42 3.91
C GLN A 6 23.33 -10.76 5.29
N LYS A 7 23.49 -11.57 6.35
CA LYS A 7 23.70 -11.06 7.71
C LYS A 7 24.96 -10.19 7.82
N SER A 8 26.03 -10.56 7.13
CA SER A 8 27.29 -9.78 7.12
C SER A 8 27.13 -8.49 6.32
N PHE A 9 26.41 -8.53 5.19
CA PHE A 9 26.10 -7.33 4.42
C PHE A 9 25.21 -6.36 5.20
N SER A 10 24.18 -6.85 5.89
CA SER A 10 23.34 -6.01 6.75
C SER A 10 24.16 -5.40 7.91
N ARG A 11 25.08 -6.15 8.51
CA ARG A 11 25.99 -5.61 9.54
C ARG A 11 26.93 -4.52 8.98
N LEU A 12 27.51 -4.75 7.80
CA LEU A 12 28.34 -3.73 7.15
C LEU A 12 27.52 -2.47 6.86
N GLN A 13 26.30 -2.63 6.41
CA GLN A 13 25.39 -1.52 6.15
C GLN A 13 25.05 -0.75 7.42
N MET A 14 24.81 -1.44 8.56
CA MET A 14 24.61 -0.81 9.86
C MET A 14 25.85 0.03 10.28
N LEU A 15 27.07 -0.47 10.03
CA LEU A 15 28.29 0.28 10.31
C LEU A 15 28.42 1.54 9.44
N ILE A 16 28.12 1.42 8.15
CA ILE A 16 28.10 2.56 7.23
C ILE A 16 27.07 3.60 7.70
N ASP A 17 25.86 3.18 8.04
CA ASP A 17 24.80 4.07 8.51
C ASP A 17 25.19 4.76 9.82
N ALA A 18 25.85 4.08 10.76
CA ALA A 18 26.37 4.69 11.97
C ALA A 18 27.36 5.82 11.67
N VAL A 19 28.25 5.63 10.71
CA VAL A 19 29.19 6.66 10.26
C VAL A 19 28.45 7.80 9.56
N VAL A 20 27.47 7.51 8.74
CA VAL A 20 26.65 8.51 8.03
C VAL A 20 25.86 9.37 9.01
N ILE A 21 25.23 8.76 10.02
CA ILE A 21 24.49 9.46 11.08
C ILE A 21 25.42 10.39 11.83
N ALA A 22 26.61 9.91 12.24
CA ALA A 22 27.61 10.73 12.92
C ALA A 22 28.06 11.90 12.05
N ALA A 23 28.40 11.64 10.78
CA ALA A 23 28.82 12.68 9.84
C ALA A 23 27.70 13.71 9.59
N ALA A 24 26.46 13.26 9.39
CA ALA A 24 25.31 14.13 9.19
C ALA A 24 25.07 15.03 10.41
N TYR A 25 25.27 14.50 11.61
CA TYR A 25 25.13 15.26 12.84
C TYR A 25 26.21 16.32 13.00
N VAL A 26 27.47 15.99 12.71
CA VAL A 26 28.59 16.94 12.70
C VAL A 26 28.36 18.04 11.66
N VAL A 27 27.94 17.66 10.46
CA VAL A 27 27.61 18.63 9.39
C VAL A 27 26.46 19.56 9.83
N ALA A 28 25.42 19.01 10.46
CA ALA A 28 24.33 19.82 10.98
C ALA A 28 24.80 20.82 12.06
N TRP A 29 25.70 20.38 12.95
CA TRP A 29 26.34 21.25 13.95
C TRP A 29 27.16 22.35 13.26
N MET A 30 27.97 22.02 12.25
CA MET A 30 28.75 23.00 11.49
C MET A 30 27.86 24.04 10.79
N ILE A 31 26.79 23.59 10.12
CA ILE A 31 25.83 24.49 9.46
C ILE A 31 25.19 25.45 10.49
N ARG A 32 24.89 24.94 11.69
CA ARG A 32 24.23 25.73 12.75
C ARG A 32 25.17 26.74 13.39
N PHE A 33 26.40 26.36 13.71
CA PHE A 33 27.30 27.17 14.54
C PHE A 33 28.47 27.86 13.81
N ILE A 34 28.82 27.36 12.64
CA ILE A 34 29.89 27.93 11.80
C ILE A 34 29.30 28.54 10.51
N GLY A 35 28.18 28.00 10.02
CA GLY A 35 27.56 28.38 8.77
C GLY A 35 26.59 29.55 8.85
N PRO A 36 25.66 29.68 7.89
CA PRO A 36 24.80 30.83 7.73
C PRO A 36 23.83 31.12 8.90
N PHE A 37 23.63 30.16 9.79
CA PHE A 37 22.76 30.28 10.95
C PHE A 37 23.51 30.64 12.26
N ALA A 38 24.83 30.85 12.21
CA ALA A 38 25.65 31.09 13.38
C ALA A 38 25.23 32.33 14.19
N TYR A 39 24.79 33.36 13.49
CA TYR A 39 24.39 34.67 14.13
C TYR A 39 23.20 34.56 15.10
N SER A 40 22.36 33.56 14.97
CA SER A 40 21.19 33.37 15.85
C SER A 40 21.47 32.48 17.09
N ALA A 41 22.72 32.08 17.33
CA ALA A 41 23.12 31.24 18.46
C ALA A 41 23.54 32.09 19.67
N VAL A 42 22.58 32.56 20.47
CA VAL A 42 22.85 33.42 21.64
C VAL A 42 23.40 32.65 22.86
N ARG A 43 23.03 31.39 23.01
CA ARG A 43 23.57 30.43 23.99
C ARG A 43 23.75 29.09 23.31
N ALA A 44 24.92 28.52 23.38
CA ALA A 44 25.22 27.23 22.81
C ALA A 44 26.00 26.38 23.79
N LEU A 45 25.61 25.10 23.89
CA LEU A 45 26.42 24.10 24.58
C LEU A 45 27.79 23.92 23.87
N ALA A 46 28.80 23.49 24.60
CA ALA A 46 30.10 23.19 24.02
C ALA A 46 30.00 22.02 22.99
N PHE A 47 30.91 22.05 22.02
CA PHE A 47 30.96 20.98 20.97
C PHE A 47 30.97 19.57 21.55
N GLU A 48 31.70 19.35 22.63
CA GLU A 48 31.81 18.08 23.33
C GLU A 48 30.45 17.56 23.82
N GLN A 49 29.60 18.45 24.33
CA GLN A 49 28.26 18.12 24.82
C GLN A 49 27.32 17.71 23.66
N TYR A 50 27.44 18.37 22.50
CA TYR A 50 26.73 17.92 21.31
C TYR A 50 27.20 16.55 20.86
N MET A 51 28.51 16.28 20.86
CA MET A 51 29.05 14.99 20.44
C MET A 51 28.66 13.86 21.40
N PHE A 52 28.48 14.15 22.68
CA PHE A 52 28.01 13.16 23.65
C PHE A 52 26.60 12.65 23.30
N ALA A 53 25.74 13.47 22.72
CA ALA A 53 24.40 13.05 22.28
C ALA A 53 24.45 11.95 21.22
N LEU A 54 25.54 11.81 20.44
CA LEU A 54 25.70 10.74 19.44
C LEU A 54 25.66 9.34 20.05
N ILE A 55 26.07 9.19 21.32
CA ILE A 55 26.01 7.88 22.03
C ILE A 55 24.58 7.34 22.07
N PHE A 56 23.56 8.23 22.12
CA PHE A 56 22.14 7.86 22.13
C PHE A 56 21.51 7.94 20.74
N ILE A 57 21.90 8.93 19.93
CA ILE A 57 21.34 9.16 18.59
C ILE A 57 21.67 8.00 17.65
N ILE A 58 22.92 7.54 17.61
CA ILE A 58 23.34 6.48 16.68
C ILE A 58 22.55 5.16 16.95
N PRO A 59 22.57 4.57 18.15
CA PRO A 59 21.80 3.37 18.41
C PRO A 59 20.31 3.55 18.18
N GLY A 60 19.73 4.69 18.57
CA GLY A 60 18.33 5.03 18.37
C GLY A 60 17.94 5.01 16.88
N TYR A 61 18.72 5.65 16.03
CA TYR A 61 18.46 5.65 14.57
C TYR A 61 18.69 4.29 13.93
N LEU A 62 19.70 3.52 14.35
CA LEU A 62 19.92 2.16 13.85
C LEU A 62 18.74 1.25 14.19
N LEU A 63 18.17 1.35 15.39
CA LEU A 63 16.95 0.64 15.79
C LEU A 63 15.75 1.07 14.93
N LEU A 64 15.58 2.37 14.68
CA LEU A 64 14.54 2.87 13.77
C LEU A 64 14.72 2.33 12.36
N TYR A 65 15.93 2.33 11.83
CA TYR A 65 16.22 1.81 10.49
C TYR A 65 15.91 0.31 10.39
N GLN A 66 16.19 -0.45 11.46
CA GLN A 66 15.80 -1.85 11.53
C GLN A 66 14.28 -2.02 11.60
N ALA A 67 13.58 -1.24 12.43
CA ALA A 67 12.12 -1.27 12.55
C ALA A 67 11.40 -0.90 11.23
N PHE A 68 12.00 0.01 10.44
CA PHE A 68 11.51 0.36 9.10
C PHE A 68 12.09 -0.50 7.98
N THR A 69 12.64 -1.68 8.31
CA THR A 69 13.09 -2.72 7.36
C THR A 69 14.18 -2.26 6.37
N LEU A 70 14.97 -1.22 6.69
CA LEU A 70 16.00 -0.68 5.80
C LEU A 70 17.20 -1.63 5.57
N TYR A 71 17.29 -2.71 6.34
CA TYR A 71 18.35 -3.73 6.23
C TYR A 71 17.88 -5.01 5.52
N GLU A 72 16.67 -5.03 5.00
CA GLU A 72 16.19 -6.13 4.16
C GLU A 72 16.85 -6.12 2.77
N PRO A 73 16.85 -7.28 2.07
CA PRO A 73 17.50 -7.40 0.78
C PRO A 73 16.99 -6.39 -0.26
N LEU A 74 17.90 -5.79 -1.01
CA LEU A 74 17.59 -4.80 -2.05
C LEU A 74 16.65 -5.31 -3.16
N HIS A 75 16.56 -6.63 -3.37
CA HIS A 75 15.64 -7.21 -4.35
C HIS A 75 14.18 -7.27 -3.85
N MET A 76 13.97 -7.14 -2.54
CA MET A 76 12.61 -7.08 -1.95
C MET A 76 12.07 -5.66 -1.85
N GLN A 77 12.92 -4.64 -1.97
CA GLN A 77 12.52 -3.25 -1.78
C GLN A 77 12.74 -2.40 -3.04
N GLY A 78 11.69 -1.76 -3.54
CA GLY A 78 11.82 -0.74 -4.57
C GLY A 78 12.44 0.56 -4.01
N ARG A 79 13.19 1.29 -4.84
CA ARG A 79 13.86 2.56 -4.45
C ARG A 79 12.92 3.56 -3.76
N ARG A 80 11.68 3.67 -4.23
CA ARG A 80 10.68 4.58 -3.64
C ARG A 80 10.30 4.19 -2.20
N LEU A 81 10.23 2.88 -1.92
CA LEU A 81 9.93 2.37 -0.60
C LEU A 81 11.08 2.64 0.36
N VAL A 82 12.32 2.41 -0.07
CA VAL A 82 13.53 2.71 0.73
C VAL A 82 13.59 4.19 1.10
N LEU A 83 13.38 5.11 0.13
CA LEU A 83 13.33 6.54 0.41
C LEU A 83 12.21 6.89 1.40
N ALA A 84 11.02 6.35 1.20
CA ALA A 84 9.90 6.59 2.10
C ALA A 84 10.19 6.10 3.54
N ASN A 85 10.88 4.96 3.67
CA ASN A 85 11.24 4.41 4.97
C ASN A 85 12.38 5.21 5.65
N ILE A 86 13.36 5.73 4.88
CA ILE A 86 14.36 6.68 5.39
C ILE A 86 13.65 7.93 5.95
N VAL A 87 12.73 8.53 5.18
CA VAL A 87 12.00 9.72 5.63
C VAL A 87 11.18 9.43 6.88
N LYS A 88 10.44 8.33 6.94
CA LYS A 88 9.65 7.94 8.13
C LYS A 88 10.53 7.74 9.36
N ALA A 89 11.65 7.02 9.22
CA ALA A 89 12.57 6.79 10.33
C ALA A 89 13.17 8.10 10.84
N ASN A 90 13.56 9.02 9.94
CA ASN A 90 14.11 10.31 10.31
C ASN A 90 13.09 11.24 10.96
N VAL A 91 11.86 11.28 10.46
CA VAL A 91 10.77 12.07 11.07
C VAL A 91 10.44 11.54 12.47
N LEU A 92 10.34 10.23 12.65
CA LEU A 92 10.11 9.64 13.97
C LEU A 92 11.30 9.88 14.90
N GLY A 93 12.54 9.74 14.39
CA GLY A 93 13.76 10.04 15.15
C GLY A 93 13.83 11.51 15.59
N LEU A 94 13.46 12.45 14.71
CA LEU A 94 13.32 13.86 15.06
C LEU A 94 12.35 14.07 16.23
N LEU A 95 11.16 13.47 16.17
CA LEU A 95 10.16 13.58 17.23
C LEU A 95 10.66 13.00 18.56
N LEU A 96 11.34 11.85 18.51
CA LEU A 96 11.90 11.21 19.70
C LEU A 96 13.03 12.05 20.33
N VAL A 97 13.94 12.60 19.53
CA VAL A 97 15.02 13.47 20.03
C VAL A 97 14.46 14.74 20.63
N VAL A 98 13.51 15.41 19.96
CA VAL A 98 12.87 16.63 20.49
C VAL A 98 12.12 16.34 21.79
N PHE A 99 11.40 15.21 21.86
CA PHE A 99 10.71 14.79 23.08
C PHE A 99 11.69 14.49 24.21
N SER A 100 12.81 13.81 23.94
CA SER A 100 13.85 13.50 24.94
C SER A 100 14.48 14.77 25.48
N LEU A 101 14.79 15.75 24.62
CA LEU A 101 15.33 17.04 25.03
C LEU A 101 14.34 17.82 25.91
N TYR A 102 13.04 17.73 25.61
CA TYR A 102 12.00 18.35 26.45
C TYR A 102 11.92 17.67 27.83
N MET A 103 11.99 16.33 27.89
CA MET A 103 11.91 15.58 29.15
C MET A 103 13.15 15.78 30.05
N ILE A 104 14.34 15.90 29.44
CA ILE A 104 15.59 16.17 30.19
C ILE A 104 15.66 17.60 30.70
N GLY A 105 14.92 18.51 30.08
CA GLY A 105 14.90 19.92 30.50
C GLY A 105 16.13 20.71 30.08
N GLU A 106 16.78 20.35 28.96
CA GLU A 106 17.95 21.05 28.41
C GLU A 106 17.55 22.21 27.48
N PRO A 107 17.38 23.43 28.00
CA PRO A 107 16.93 24.58 27.22
C PRO A 107 17.99 25.10 26.24
N ASP A 108 19.27 24.88 26.55
CA ASP A 108 20.40 25.43 25.79
C ASP A 108 20.77 24.55 24.56
N PHE A 109 20.15 23.38 24.42
CA PHE A 109 20.32 22.56 23.23
C PHE A 109 19.55 23.13 22.02
N SER A 110 20.26 23.45 20.96
CA SER A 110 19.66 24.06 19.76
C SER A 110 18.73 23.12 19.02
N ARG A 111 17.42 23.35 19.10
CA ARG A 111 16.41 22.59 18.34
C ARG A 111 16.63 22.67 16.82
N LEU A 112 17.15 23.81 16.34
CA LEU A 112 17.45 24.00 14.92
C LEU A 112 18.53 23.01 14.44
N THR A 113 19.50 22.65 15.29
CA THR A 113 20.50 21.62 14.97
C THR A 113 19.81 20.27 14.68
N VAL A 114 18.78 19.90 15.46
CA VAL A 114 18.05 18.63 15.26
C VAL A 114 17.25 18.65 13.95
N TYR A 115 16.63 19.78 13.60
CA TYR A 115 15.94 19.93 12.31
C TYR A 115 16.90 19.85 11.12
N ILE A 116 18.04 20.56 11.19
CA ILE A 116 19.07 20.49 10.14
C ILE A 116 19.61 19.06 10.03
N PHE A 117 19.88 18.41 11.17
CA PHE A 117 20.34 17.01 11.18
C PHE A 117 19.34 16.09 10.48
N CYS A 118 18.05 16.18 10.77
CA CYS A 118 17.02 15.37 10.12
C CYS A 118 17.09 15.50 8.60
N VAL A 119 17.18 16.73 8.08
CA VAL A 119 17.24 16.99 6.64
C VAL A 119 18.55 16.46 6.04
N VAL A 120 19.69 16.80 6.63
CA VAL A 120 21.02 16.37 6.14
C VAL A 120 21.11 14.85 6.16
N ASN A 121 20.66 14.21 7.23
CA ASN A 121 20.70 12.75 7.36
C ASN A 121 19.86 12.04 6.30
N ILE A 122 18.66 12.55 5.99
CA ILE A 122 17.84 12.00 4.88
C ILE A 122 18.60 12.04 3.55
N PHE A 123 19.24 13.17 3.24
CA PHE A 123 19.98 13.30 1.98
C PHE A 123 21.24 12.44 1.95
N MET A 124 22.01 12.39 3.03
CA MET A 124 23.22 11.59 3.11
C MET A 124 22.90 10.09 3.04
N GLU A 125 21.92 9.61 3.82
CA GLU A 125 21.46 8.22 3.79
C GLU A 125 20.95 7.82 2.41
N TRP A 126 20.14 8.66 1.78
CA TRP A 126 19.66 8.39 0.43
C TRP A 126 20.82 8.35 -0.58
N GLY A 127 21.76 9.29 -0.48
CA GLY A 127 22.95 9.32 -1.33
C GLY A 127 23.82 8.07 -1.20
N VAL A 128 24.05 7.61 0.03
CA VAL A 128 24.81 6.36 0.30
C VAL A 128 24.06 5.14 -0.25
N ARG A 129 22.73 5.06 -0.10
CA ARG A 129 21.93 3.97 -0.71
C ARG A 129 22.06 3.96 -2.25
N LEU A 130 22.01 5.12 -2.89
CA LEU A 130 22.19 5.24 -4.34
C LEU A 130 23.61 4.85 -4.76
N LEU A 131 24.63 5.21 -3.99
CA LEU A 131 26.03 4.85 -4.24
C LEU A 131 26.22 3.33 -4.14
N ILE A 132 25.77 2.71 -3.05
CA ILE A 132 25.82 1.25 -2.86
C ILE A 132 25.12 0.54 -4.03
N TYR A 133 23.94 1.02 -4.41
CA TYR A 133 23.19 0.48 -5.53
C TYR A 133 23.95 0.58 -6.85
N SER A 134 24.60 1.72 -7.11
CA SER A 134 25.41 1.94 -8.32
C SER A 134 26.62 1.02 -8.37
N ILE A 135 27.36 0.90 -7.25
CA ILE A 135 28.53 0.01 -7.13
C ILE A 135 28.12 -1.44 -7.38
N LEU A 136 27.06 -1.91 -6.71
CA LEU A 136 26.56 -3.28 -6.90
C LEU A 136 26.12 -3.55 -8.34
N LYS A 137 25.46 -2.58 -8.97
CA LYS A 137 25.05 -2.67 -10.38
C LYS A 137 26.26 -2.79 -11.31
N ASP A 138 27.31 -1.99 -11.08
CA ASP A 138 28.53 -2.02 -11.91
C ASP A 138 29.31 -3.32 -11.71
N MET A 139 29.50 -3.78 -10.48
CA MET A 139 30.12 -5.08 -10.17
C MET A 139 29.40 -6.24 -10.88
N ARG A 140 28.07 -6.23 -10.88
CA ARG A 140 27.26 -7.27 -11.52
C ARG A 140 27.32 -7.22 -13.05
N LYS A 141 27.41 -6.01 -13.64
CA LYS A 141 27.67 -5.86 -15.07
C LYS A 141 29.02 -6.46 -15.50
N ARG A 142 30.01 -6.41 -14.62
CA ARG A 142 31.33 -7.02 -14.83
C ARG A 142 31.38 -8.53 -14.53
N GLY A 143 30.23 -9.16 -14.29
CA GLY A 143 30.13 -10.59 -13.99
C GLY A 143 30.50 -10.99 -12.56
N LEU A 144 30.75 -10.01 -11.68
CA LEU A 144 31.06 -10.26 -10.28
C LEU A 144 29.75 -10.35 -9.46
N ASN A 145 29.74 -11.24 -8.47
CA ASN A 145 28.62 -11.42 -7.54
C ASN A 145 27.28 -11.74 -8.25
N GLN A 146 27.32 -12.59 -9.26
CA GLN A 146 26.14 -13.13 -9.95
C GLN A 146 25.78 -14.49 -9.39
N LYS A 147 24.49 -14.78 -9.26
CA LYS A 147 23.94 -16.10 -8.94
C LYS A 147 23.41 -16.78 -10.20
N GLN A 148 23.83 -18.01 -10.40
CA GLN A 148 23.42 -18.82 -11.52
C GLN A 148 22.21 -19.66 -11.13
N ILE A 149 21.10 -19.47 -11.84
CA ILE A 149 19.83 -20.11 -11.56
C ILE A 149 19.47 -21.06 -12.70
N LEU A 150 19.03 -22.25 -12.34
CA LEU A 150 18.39 -23.20 -13.25
C LEU A 150 16.89 -23.21 -12.97
N LEU A 151 16.05 -23.11 -14.01
CA LEU A 151 14.61 -23.25 -13.90
C LEU A 151 14.20 -24.69 -14.22
N VAL A 152 13.26 -25.21 -13.45
CA VAL A 152 12.66 -26.55 -13.64
C VAL A 152 11.18 -26.38 -13.86
N GLY A 153 10.73 -26.66 -15.09
CA GLY A 153 9.38 -26.41 -15.58
C GLY A 153 9.26 -25.11 -16.36
N TYR A 154 8.76 -25.21 -17.60
CA TYR A 154 8.42 -24.05 -18.43
C TYR A 154 6.94 -23.72 -18.24
N SER A 155 6.67 -22.73 -17.49
CA SER A 155 5.33 -22.22 -17.22
C SER A 155 5.31 -20.69 -17.32
N ARG A 156 4.15 -20.11 -17.17
CA ARG A 156 4.02 -18.64 -17.07
C ARG A 156 4.78 -18.07 -15.89
N ALA A 157 4.88 -18.79 -14.79
CA ALA A 157 5.71 -18.39 -13.65
C ALA A 157 7.20 -18.31 -14.04
N ALA A 158 7.69 -19.23 -14.90
CA ALA A 158 9.04 -19.17 -15.45
C ALA A 158 9.24 -17.91 -16.30
N GLU A 159 8.30 -17.62 -17.20
CA GLU A 159 8.34 -16.43 -18.06
C GLU A 159 8.37 -15.14 -17.23
N GLU A 160 7.45 -14.98 -16.30
CA GLU A 160 7.40 -13.82 -15.41
C GLU A 160 8.68 -13.68 -14.55
N TYR A 161 9.24 -14.79 -14.11
CA TYR A 161 10.48 -14.78 -13.34
C TYR A 161 11.67 -14.31 -14.18
N ILE A 162 11.78 -14.80 -15.43
CA ILE A 162 12.81 -14.37 -16.37
C ILE A 162 12.68 -12.87 -16.67
N ASP A 163 11.46 -12.40 -16.95
CA ASP A 163 11.22 -10.98 -17.25
C ASP A 163 11.62 -10.09 -16.08
N ARG A 164 11.22 -10.45 -14.85
CA ARG A 164 11.60 -9.70 -13.64
C ARG A 164 13.11 -9.65 -13.42
N ILE A 165 13.82 -10.76 -13.69
CA ILE A 165 15.30 -10.79 -13.58
C ILE A 165 15.92 -9.86 -14.62
N LYS A 166 15.41 -9.84 -15.85
CA LYS A 166 15.94 -9.01 -16.94
C LYS A 166 15.67 -7.52 -16.73
N GLU A 167 14.49 -7.19 -16.22
CA GLU A 167 14.14 -5.82 -15.86
C GLU A 167 14.97 -5.29 -14.67
N ASN A 168 15.52 -6.21 -13.87
CA ASN A 168 16.25 -5.89 -12.64
C ASN A 168 17.65 -6.50 -12.61
N PRO A 169 18.55 -6.15 -13.55
CA PRO A 169 19.91 -6.71 -13.62
C PRO A 169 20.74 -6.45 -12.35
N GLN A 170 20.32 -5.46 -11.54
CA GLN A 170 20.91 -5.17 -10.24
C GLN A 170 20.66 -6.25 -9.18
N TRP A 171 19.79 -7.22 -9.41
CA TRP A 171 19.61 -8.36 -8.51
C TRP A 171 20.77 -9.37 -8.62
N GLY A 172 21.47 -9.38 -9.75
CA GLY A 172 22.62 -10.24 -9.98
C GLY A 172 22.25 -11.70 -10.24
N TYR A 173 21.05 -11.98 -10.71
CA TYR A 173 20.59 -13.30 -11.10
C TYR A 173 20.83 -13.53 -12.60
N ILE A 174 21.30 -14.73 -12.96
CA ILE A 174 21.45 -15.19 -14.35
C ILE A 174 20.73 -16.53 -14.48
N VAL A 175 19.74 -16.60 -15.34
CA VAL A 175 19.07 -17.86 -15.69
C VAL A 175 19.93 -18.55 -16.75
N ARG A 176 20.49 -19.72 -16.42
CA ARG A 176 21.33 -20.54 -17.31
C ARG A 176 20.54 -21.32 -18.34
N GLY A 177 19.32 -21.71 -18.00
CA GLY A 177 18.43 -22.45 -18.86
C GLY A 177 17.19 -22.94 -18.13
N ILE A 178 16.34 -23.60 -18.88
CA ILE A 178 15.09 -24.19 -18.39
C ILE A 178 15.14 -25.67 -18.71
N LEU A 179 14.71 -26.50 -17.77
CA LEU A 179 14.44 -27.93 -18.00
C LEU A 179 12.93 -28.15 -18.05
N ASP A 180 12.47 -28.79 -19.12
CA ASP A 180 11.06 -29.07 -19.30
C ASP A 180 10.86 -30.32 -20.16
N ASP A 181 9.80 -31.10 -19.88
CA ASP A 181 9.52 -32.34 -20.64
C ASP A 181 8.51 -32.13 -21.77
N ASN A 182 7.68 -31.08 -21.69
CA ASN A 182 6.61 -30.77 -22.63
C ASN A 182 7.04 -29.79 -23.73
N VAL A 183 8.07 -28.98 -23.45
CA VAL A 183 8.56 -27.97 -24.39
C VAL A 183 9.85 -28.45 -25.04
N PRO A 184 9.94 -28.43 -26.40
CA PRO A 184 11.12 -28.91 -27.11
C PRO A 184 12.41 -28.22 -26.69
N ALA A 185 13.50 -28.99 -26.53
CA ALA A 185 14.81 -28.46 -26.31
C ALA A 185 15.21 -27.52 -27.46
N GLY A 186 15.79 -26.37 -27.14
CA GLY A 186 16.10 -25.33 -28.11
C GLY A 186 15.12 -24.16 -28.14
N THR A 187 13.91 -24.32 -27.59
CA THR A 187 12.95 -23.21 -27.47
C THR A 187 13.56 -22.06 -26.67
N LEU A 188 13.41 -20.84 -27.16
CA LEU A 188 13.96 -19.63 -26.57
C LEU A 188 12.85 -18.73 -26.04
N TYR A 189 12.98 -18.30 -24.77
CA TYR A 189 12.17 -17.24 -24.22
C TYR A 189 13.06 -16.13 -23.67
N ASN A 190 12.95 -14.95 -24.23
CA ASN A 190 13.76 -13.80 -23.83
C ASN A 190 15.26 -14.11 -23.72
N GLY A 191 15.83 -14.93 -24.67
CA GLY A 191 17.25 -15.31 -24.67
C GLY A 191 17.64 -16.39 -23.64
N VAL A 192 16.70 -16.96 -22.91
CA VAL A 192 16.88 -18.14 -22.07
C VAL A 192 16.38 -19.36 -22.84
N LYS A 193 17.22 -20.39 -22.94
CA LYS A 193 16.96 -21.60 -23.74
C LYS A 193 16.43 -22.74 -22.87
N VAL A 194 15.47 -23.49 -23.39
CA VAL A 194 15.15 -24.82 -22.86
C VAL A 194 16.29 -25.75 -23.25
N ILE A 195 17.04 -26.22 -22.26
CA ILE A 195 18.30 -26.96 -22.48
C ILE A 195 18.12 -28.47 -22.44
N GLY A 196 16.98 -28.98 -21.97
CA GLY A 196 16.71 -30.41 -21.93
C GLY A 196 15.49 -30.77 -21.10
N ARG A 197 15.37 -32.06 -20.81
CA ARG A 197 14.30 -32.62 -20.00
C ARG A 197 14.60 -32.53 -18.50
N ILE A 198 13.59 -32.65 -17.66
CA ILE A 198 13.72 -32.63 -16.20
C ILE A 198 14.64 -33.75 -15.70
N ALA A 199 14.60 -34.93 -16.33
CA ALA A 199 15.52 -36.01 -16.00
C ALA A 199 17.02 -35.66 -16.15
N ASN A 200 17.35 -34.69 -16.99
CA ASN A 200 18.73 -34.22 -17.16
C ASN A 200 19.26 -33.46 -15.90
N LEU A 201 18.38 -33.16 -14.93
CA LEU A 201 18.76 -32.52 -13.69
C LEU A 201 19.87 -33.31 -12.97
N THR A 202 19.77 -34.64 -12.92
CA THR A 202 20.77 -35.52 -12.29
C THR A 202 22.16 -35.45 -12.92
N VAL A 203 22.22 -35.11 -14.23
CA VAL A 203 23.49 -34.97 -14.96
C VAL A 203 24.03 -33.53 -14.85
N ILE A 204 23.15 -32.55 -14.88
CA ILE A 204 23.53 -31.12 -14.88
C ILE A 204 24.01 -30.67 -13.50
N LEU A 205 23.42 -31.16 -12.42
CA LEU A 205 23.74 -30.75 -11.06
C LEU A 205 25.21 -31.02 -10.66
N PRO A 206 25.80 -32.20 -10.93
CA PRO A 206 27.22 -32.42 -10.60
C PRO A 206 28.19 -31.66 -11.51
N ALA A 207 27.79 -31.35 -12.74
CA ALA A 207 28.64 -30.77 -13.77
C ALA A 207 28.69 -29.24 -13.76
N ASN A 208 27.67 -28.58 -13.21
CA ASN A 208 27.54 -27.13 -13.26
C ASN A 208 27.56 -26.50 -11.86
N ARG A 209 28.28 -25.36 -11.76
CA ARG A 209 28.26 -24.53 -10.56
C ARG A 209 26.95 -23.68 -10.54
N LEU A 210 25.86 -24.31 -10.12
CA LEU A 210 24.58 -23.64 -9.90
C LEU A 210 24.50 -23.15 -8.44
N ASP A 211 24.06 -21.93 -8.27
CA ASP A 211 23.83 -21.35 -6.94
C ASP A 211 22.41 -21.63 -6.46
N GLU A 212 21.45 -21.76 -7.39
CA GLU A 212 20.05 -21.86 -7.03
C GLU A 212 19.23 -22.61 -8.12
N ILE A 213 18.26 -23.40 -7.67
CA ILE A 213 17.27 -24.04 -8.52
C ILE A 213 15.91 -23.40 -8.21
N ALA A 214 15.18 -22.98 -9.24
CA ALA A 214 13.80 -22.51 -9.08
C ALA A 214 12.86 -23.44 -9.81
N ILE A 215 11.98 -24.10 -9.05
CA ILE A 215 10.94 -24.97 -9.59
C ILE A 215 9.76 -24.08 -9.99
N THR A 216 9.44 -24.10 -11.30
CA THR A 216 8.43 -23.25 -11.95
C THR A 216 7.43 -24.07 -12.75
N LEU A 217 7.03 -25.23 -12.22
CA LEU A 217 6.08 -26.13 -12.85
C LEU A 217 4.72 -25.48 -13.07
N GLY A 218 4.03 -25.86 -14.15
CA GLY A 218 2.63 -25.57 -14.32
C GLY A 218 1.77 -26.35 -13.32
N LEU A 219 0.59 -25.82 -12.97
CA LEU A 219 -0.31 -26.44 -11.98
C LEU A 219 -0.67 -27.90 -12.30
N SER A 220 -0.80 -28.23 -13.57
CA SER A 220 -1.09 -29.60 -14.02
C SER A 220 0.05 -30.60 -13.74
N GLU A 221 1.25 -30.11 -13.44
CA GLU A 221 2.44 -30.93 -13.22
C GLU A 221 2.84 -31.04 -11.74
N TYR A 222 2.05 -30.51 -10.82
CA TYR A 222 2.37 -30.52 -9.39
C TYR A 222 2.46 -31.92 -8.79
N TYR A 223 1.87 -32.93 -9.44
CA TYR A 223 2.03 -34.34 -9.05
C TYR A 223 3.49 -34.84 -9.11
N ARG A 224 4.36 -34.13 -9.86
CA ARG A 224 5.80 -34.43 -9.98
C ARG A 224 6.67 -33.67 -8.99
N LEU A 225 6.09 -32.76 -8.23
CA LEU A 225 6.84 -31.85 -7.39
C LEU A 225 7.70 -32.59 -6.35
N GLU A 226 7.16 -33.64 -5.75
CA GLU A 226 7.87 -34.46 -4.75
C GLU A 226 9.12 -35.12 -5.34
N GLU A 227 9.02 -35.73 -6.51
CA GLU A 227 10.13 -36.36 -7.22
C GLU A 227 11.23 -35.32 -7.58
N ILE A 228 10.83 -34.16 -8.09
CA ILE A 228 11.75 -33.10 -8.49
C ILE A 228 12.46 -32.50 -7.28
N VAL A 229 11.73 -32.23 -6.20
CA VAL A 229 12.32 -31.74 -4.95
C VAL A 229 13.33 -32.74 -4.41
N ALA A 230 13.01 -34.04 -4.40
CA ALA A 230 13.94 -35.08 -3.94
C ALA A 230 15.23 -35.14 -4.79
N MET A 231 15.12 -34.93 -6.11
CA MET A 231 16.30 -34.81 -6.99
C MET A 231 17.14 -33.56 -6.68
N CYS A 232 16.48 -32.42 -6.45
CA CYS A 232 17.15 -31.17 -6.12
C CYS A 232 17.88 -31.24 -4.77
N GLU A 233 17.24 -31.79 -3.73
CA GLU A 233 17.84 -31.92 -2.40
C GLU A 233 19.09 -32.79 -2.37
N LYS A 234 19.11 -33.86 -3.18
CA LYS A 234 20.32 -34.70 -3.32
C LYS A 234 21.53 -33.92 -3.84
N SER A 235 21.35 -32.80 -4.49
CA SER A 235 22.42 -31.97 -5.01
C SER A 235 23.02 -31.01 -4.00
N GLY A 236 22.32 -30.72 -2.89
CA GLY A 236 22.67 -29.69 -1.92
C GLY A 236 22.57 -28.25 -2.44
N VAL A 237 22.10 -28.04 -3.67
CA VAL A 237 21.86 -26.70 -4.24
C VAL A 237 20.59 -26.10 -3.66
N HIS A 238 20.65 -24.81 -3.27
CA HIS A 238 19.47 -24.12 -2.72
C HIS A 238 18.31 -24.14 -3.70
N THR A 239 17.19 -24.74 -3.28
CA THR A 239 16.01 -24.94 -4.11
C THR A 239 14.87 -24.09 -3.61
N LYS A 240 14.15 -23.42 -4.52
CA LYS A 240 12.93 -22.67 -4.23
C LYS A 240 11.81 -23.08 -5.19
N PHE A 241 10.59 -22.99 -4.71
CA PHE A 241 9.40 -23.23 -5.51
C PHE A 241 8.67 -21.92 -5.81
N ILE A 242 8.38 -21.67 -7.08
CA ILE A 242 7.63 -20.51 -7.58
C ILE A 242 6.33 -21.02 -8.17
N PRO A 243 5.22 -20.94 -7.44
CA PRO A 243 3.95 -21.52 -7.89
C PRO A 243 3.31 -20.70 -9.02
N ASP A 244 2.76 -21.40 -10.03
CA ASP A 244 2.05 -20.81 -11.16
C ASP A 244 0.56 -20.64 -10.85
N TYR A 245 0.20 -19.67 -10.00
CA TYR A 245 -1.19 -19.39 -9.65
C TYR A 245 -1.72 -18.03 -10.15
N ASN A 246 -0.91 -17.24 -10.85
CA ASN A 246 -1.27 -15.88 -11.25
C ASN A 246 -2.53 -15.77 -12.12
N LYS A 247 -2.87 -16.81 -12.89
CA LYS A 247 -4.14 -16.87 -13.64
C LYS A 247 -5.35 -17.11 -12.74
N ILE A 248 -5.17 -17.88 -11.66
CA ILE A 248 -6.25 -18.29 -10.77
C ILE A 248 -6.48 -17.24 -9.70
N ILE A 249 -5.39 -16.64 -9.21
CA ILE A 249 -5.42 -15.61 -8.17
C ILE A 249 -5.06 -14.25 -8.80
N PRO A 250 -6.03 -13.51 -9.36
CA PRO A 250 -5.78 -12.23 -10.04
C PRO A 250 -5.61 -11.07 -9.06
N THR A 251 -5.12 -11.32 -7.87
CA THR A 251 -4.95 -10.37 -6.77
C THR A 251 -3.53 -10.46 -6.22
N LYS A 252 -3.21 -9.69 -5.21
CA LYS A 252 -1.92 -9.79 -4.50
C LYS A 252 -2.04 -10.85 -3.39
N PRO A 253 -1.68 -12.12 -3.65
CA PRO A 253 -1.67 -13.13 -2.61
C PRO A 253 -0.57 -12.83 -1.60
N TYR A 254 -0.74 -13.29 -0.37
CA TYR A 254 0.30 -13.27 0.65
C TYR A 254 0.35 -14.62 1.37
N THR A 255 1.54 -14.96 1.85
CA THR A 255 1.76 -16.21 2.57
C THR A 255 1.73 -15.98 4.06
N GLU A 256 1.05 -16.85 4.78
CA GLU A 256 1.08 -16.98 6.23
C GLU A 256 1.68 -18.33 6.61
N ASP A 257 2.27 -18.41 7.77
CA ASP A 257 2.69 -19.67 8.38
C ASP A 257 1.79 -19.94 9.59
N ILE A 258 1.05 -21.04 9.55
CA ILE A 258 0.24 -21.50 10.66
C ILE A 258 0.93 -22.72 11.29
N LEU A 259 1.81 -22.47 12.24
CA LEU A 259 2.55 -23.50 12.97
C LEU A 259 3.28 -24.50 12.03
N GLY A 260 3.94 -23.97 10.99
CA GLY A 260 4.66 -24.78 10.01
C GLY A 260 3.84 -25.17 8.77
N LEU A 261 2.55 -24.81 8.72
CA LEU A 261 1.70 -24.97 7.53
C LEU A 261 1.71 -23.69 6.69
N PRO A 262 2.33 -23.66 5.50
CA PRO A 262 2.29 -22.50 4.65
C PRO A 262 0.90 -22.33 4.03
N VAL A 263 0.27 -21.19 4.30
CA VAL A 263 -1.06 -20.83 3.77
C VAL A 263 -0.90 -19.68 2.79
N ILE A 264 -1.46 -19.85 1.59
CA ILE A 264 -1.50 -18.79 0.57
C ILE A 264 -2.88 -18.15 0.61
N ASN A 265 -2.94 -16.96 1.15
CA ASN A 265 -4.16 -16.16 1.14
C ASN A 265 -4.36 -15.53 -0.25
N ILE A 266 -5.56 -15.73 -0.83
CA ILE A 266 -5.88 -15.32 -2.19
C ILE A 266 -5.87 -13.79 -2.35
N ARG A 267 -6.14 -13.05 -1.26
CA ARG A 267 -6.20 -11.59 -1.31
C ARG A 267 -5.71 -10.97 0.00
N TYR A 268 -4.89 -9.95 -0.16
CA TYR A 268 -4.52 -9.08 0.95
C TYR A 268 -5.48 -7.89 1.04
N VAL A 269 -6.15 -7.74 2.17
CA VAL A 269 -6.98 -6.58 2.50
C VAL A 269 -6.34 -5.86 3.70
N PRO A 270 -5.65 -4.72 3.50
CA PRO A 270 -4.97 -4.02 4.60
C PRO A 270 -5.87 -3.70 5.80
N LEU A 271 -7.16 -3.47 5.56
CA LEU A 271 -8.16 -3.16 6.60
C LEU A 271 -8.64 -4.40 7.39
N SER A 272 -8.24 -5.62 7.01
CA SER A 272 -8.47 -6.80 7.87
C SER A 272 -7.51 -6.84 9.06
N ASN A 273 -6.38 -6.12 8.99
CA ASN A 273 -5.48 -5.94 10.13
C ASN A 273 -6.13 -5.04 11.17
N THR A 274 -6.18 -5.51 12.44
CA THR A 274 -6.84 -4.84 13.56
C THR A 274 -6.31 -3.42 13.79
N PHE A 275 -4.99 -3.22 13.72
CA PHE A 275 -4.38 -1.91 13.91
C PHE A 275 -4.82 -0.93 12.82
N ASN A 276 -4.75 -1.33 11.56
CA ASN A 276 -5.22 -0.51 10.44
C ASN A 276 -6.72 -0.17 10.55
N ALA A 277 -7.53 -1.17 10.94
CA ALA A 277 -8.97 -0.97 11.14
C ALA A 277 -9.25 0.01 12.28
N MET A 278 -8.47 -0.03 13.36
CA MET A 278 -8.58 0.90 14.49
C MET A 278 -8.18 2.32 14.09
N VAL A 279 -7.04 2.49 13.42
CA VAL A 279 -6.58 3.79 12.92
C VAL A 279 -7.61 4.38 11.95
N LYS A 280 -8.10 3.57 11.00
CA LYS A 280 -9.16 3.97 10.07
C LYS A 280 -10.41 4.42 10.81
N ARG A 281 -10.85 3.66 11.83
CA ARG A 281 -12.03 4.00 12.63
C ARG A 281 -11.85 5.31 13.38
N THR A 282 -10.68 5.56 13.96
CA THR A 282 -10.37 6.81 14.66
C THR A 282 -10.44 8.00 13.69
N MET A 283 -9.84 7.86 12.50
CA MET A 283 -9.93 8.89 11.45
C MET A 283 -11.39 9.16 11.03
N ASP A 284 -12.19 8.12 10.86
CA ASP A 284 -13.60 8.23 10.47
C ASP A 284 -14.41 8.97 11.56
N VAL A 285 -14.21 8.63 12.83
CA VAL A 285 -14.91 9.28 13.96
C VAL A 285 -14.49 10.74 14.09
N VAL A 286 -13.19 11.01 14.18
CA VAL A 286 -12.67 12.39 14.34
C VAL A 286 -13.07 13.25 13.14
N GLY A 287 -12.87 12.74 11.94
CA GLY A 287 -13.21 13.47 10.71
C GLY A 287 -14.72 13.72 10.56
N SER A 288 -15.57 12.75 10.93
CA SER A 288 -17.01 12.95 10.88
C SER A 288 -17.52 13.94 11.94
N ILE A 289 -16.94 13.95 13.15
CA ILE A 289 -17.26 14.96 14.18
C ILE A 289 -16.91 16.37 13.67
N MET A 290 -15.69 16.54 13.14
CA MET A 290 -15.28 17.83 12.57
C MET A 290 -16.19 18.24 11.40
N ALA A 291 -16.52 17.31 10.50
CA ALA A 291 -17.39 17.59 9.38
C ALA A 291 -18.82 17.96 9.82
N ILE A 292 -19.37 17.31 10.87
CA ILE A 292 -20.68 17.67 11.45
C ILE A 292 -20.63 19.07 12.05
N ILE A 293 -19.61 19.41 12.83
CA ILE A 293 -19.47 20.74 13.43
C ILE A 293 -19.43 21.81 12.33
N VAL A 294 -18.59 21.64 11.32
CA VAL A 294 -18.45 22.61 10.22
C VAL A 294 -19.72 22.70 9.37
N SER A 295 -20.40 21.58 9.11
CA SER A 295 -21.60 21.56 8.27
C SER A 295 -22.91 21.81 9.05
N SER A 296 -22.88 21.86 10.38
CA SER A 296 -24.09 22.02 11.22
C SER A 296 -24.94 23.26 10.88
N PRO A 297 -24.40 24.47 10.59
CA PRO A 297 -25.21 25.61 10.20
C PRO A 297 -25.97 25.33 8.88
N VAL A 298 -25.29 24.71 7.91
CA VAL A 298 -25.90 24.34 6.62
C VAL A 298 -26.97 23.27 6.82
N MET A 299 -26.70 22.26 7.65
CA MET A 299 -27.65 21.21 7.96
C MET A 299 -28.91 21.77 8.63
N LEU A 300 -28.76 22.69 9.59
CA LEU A 300 -29.89 23.34 10.26
C LEU A 300 -30.71 24.17 9.27
N LEU A 301 -30.07 24.95 8.42
CA LEU A 301 -30.74 25.72 7.38
C LEU A 301 -31.55 24.80 6.43
N MET A 302 -30.95 23.68 5.99
CA MET A 302 -31.65 22.71 5.15
C MET A 302 -32.86 22.06 5.85
N CYS A 303 -32.74 21.77 7.14
CA CYS A 303 -33.86 21.27 7.94
C CYS A 303 -35.07 22.25 7.91
N ILE A 304 -34.82 23.53 8.09
CA ILE A 304 -35.83 24.58 8.05
C ILE A 304 -36.44 24.64 6.64
N LEU A 305 -35.63 24.74 5.60
CA LEU A 305 -36.05 24.86 4.22
C LEU A 305 -36.87 23.65 3.73
N ILE A 306 -36.48 22.41 4.08
CA ILE A 306 -37.24 21.21 3.75
C ILE A 306 -38.60 21.22 4.42
N LYS A 307 -38.65 21.65 5.70
CA LYS A 307 -39.93 21.68 6.46
C LYS A 307 -40.90 22.73 5.92
N LEU A 308 -40.38 23.85 5.43
CA LEU A 308 -41.19 24.94 4.84
C LEU A 308 -41.70 24.60 3.42
N THR A 309 -40.99 23.78 2.68
CA THR A 309 -41.28 23.53 1.25
C THR A 309 -42.07 22.26 0.98
N SER A 310 -42.01 21.26 1.89
CA SER A 310 -42.76 20.03 1.68
C SER A 310 -43.17 19.34 3.01
N PRO A 311 -44.39 18.83 3.13
CA PRO A 311 -44.84 18.09 4.31
C PRO A 311 -44.15 16.73 4.41
N GLY A 312 -43.83 16.27 5.65
CA GLY A 312 -43.26 14.95 5.91
C GLY A 312 -41.92 14.94 6.67
N PRO A 313 -41.21 13.79 6.76
CA PRO A 313 -39.98 13.63 7.51
C PRO A 313 -38.82 14.36 6.85
N LEU A 314 -37.90 14.92 7.66
CA LEU A 314 -36.70 15.62 7.20
C LEU A 314 -35.68 14.66 6.59
N ILE A 315 -35.54 13.49 7.21
CA ILE A 315 -34.54 12.47 6.87
C ILE A 315 -35.24 11.32 6.15
N TYR A 316 -34.75 11.06 4.95
CA TYR A 316 -35.06 9.85 4.20
C TYR A 316 -34.10 8.74 4.58
N LYS A 317 -34.62 7.54 4.81
CA LYS A 317 -33.85 6.35 5.21
C LYS A 317 -33.96 5.30 4.12
N GLN A 318 -32.86 4.90 3.55
CA GLN A 318 -32.81 3.89 2.50
C GLN A 318 -31.93 2.71 2.90
N GLU A 319 -32.44 1.50 2.71
CA GLU A 319 -31.67 0.29 2.98
C GLU A 319 -30.54 0.12 1.98
N ARG A 320 -29.34 -0.15 2.49
CA ARG A 320 -28.11 -0.35 1.72
C ARG A 320 -27.32 -1.52 2.31
N VAL A 321 -26.50 -2.16 1.45
CA VAL A 321 -25.60 -3.23 1.87
C VAL A 321 -24.26 -2.63 2.29
N GLY A 322 -23.80 -3.02 3.47
CA GLY A 322 -22.57 -2.56 4.10
C GLY A 322 -21.56 -3.67 4.35
N LEU A 323 -20.73 -3.50 5.39
CA LEU A 323 -19.69 -4.43 5.79
C LEU A 323 -20.25 -5.83 6.05
N HIS A 324 -19.55 -6.86 5.55
CA HIS A 324 -19.93 -8.28 5.68
C HIS A 324 -21.37 -8.57 5.20
N ASN A 325 -21.80 -7.90 4.15
CA ASN A 325 -23.15 -8.02 3.56
C ASN A 325 -24.32 -7.68 4.50
N LYS A 326 -24.04 -7.03 5.64
CA LYS A 326 -25.10 -6.59 6.55
C LYS A 326 -25.78 -5.35 6.00
N THR A 327 -27.10 -5.35 5.98
CA THR A 327 -27.86 -4.17 5.58
C THR A 327 -27.89 -3.13 6.68
N PHE A 328 -27.93 -1.86 6.30
CA PHE A 328 -28.07 -0.73 7.20
C PHE A 328 -28.95 0.35 6.56
N ARG A 329 -29.51 1.24 7.39
CA ARG A 329 -30.32 2.37 6.94
C ARG A 329 -29.44 3.59 6.72
N MET A 330 -29.21 3.93 5.45
CA MET A 330 -28.46 5.11 5.04
C MET A 330 -29.33 6.37 5.17
N TYR A 331 -28.83 7.40 5.82
CA TYR A 331 -29.53 8.67 6.05
C TYR A 331 -29.23 9.67 4.96
N LYS A 332 -30.30 10.34 4.46
CA LYS A 332 -30.19 11.48 3.55
C LYS A 332 -31.23 12.54 3.90
N PHE A 333 -30.97 13.78 3.54
CA PHE A 333 -32.06 14.75 3.51
C PHE A 333 -33.06 14.39 2.42
N ARG A 334 -34.35 14.59 2.71
CA ARG A 334 -35.38 14.37 1.71
C ARG A 334 -35.28 15.40 0.60
N SER A 335 -34.96 14.95 -0.59
CA SER A 335 -34.84 15.75 -1.80
C SER A 335 -35.88 15.46 -2.85
N MET A 336 -36.78 14.52 -2.59
CA MET A 336 -37.87 14.07 -3.47
C MET A 336 -39.18 13.97 -2.69
N GLU A 337 -40.29 13.98 -3.40
CA GLU A 337 -41.61 13.69 -2.86
C GLU A 337 -41.72 12.23 -2.42
N ILE A 338 -42.58 11.98 -1.40
CA ILE A 338 -42.75 10.64 -0.85
C ILE A 338 -43.62 9.83 -1.80
N GLN A 339 -43.14 8.64 -2.17
CA GLN A 339 -43.89 7.67 -2.96
C GLN A 339 -44.14 6.37 -2.18
N PRO A 340 -45.15 5.55 -2.62
CA PRO A 340 -45.34 4.21 -2.09
C PRO A 340 -44.09 3.34 -2.24
N GLU A 341 -43.74 2.55 -1.23
CA GLU A 341 -42.54 1.72 -1.19
C GLU A 341 -42.38 0.76 -2.38
N ALA A 342 -43.50 0.30 -2.96
CA ALA A 342 -43.51 -0.63 -4.08
C ALA A 342 -42.94 -0.05 -5.37
N GLU A 343 -43.05 1.25 -5.61
CA GLU A 343 -42.55 1.94 -6.77
C GLU A 343 -41.07 2.34 -6.57
N GLU A 344 -40.69 2.64 -5.33
CA GLU A 344 -39.31 3.00 -4.99
C GLU A 344 -38.35 1.85 -5.18
N ARG A 345 -38.78 0.61 -4.98
CA ARG A 345 -37.88 -0.58 -5.03
C ARG A 345 -37.30 -0.87 -6.41
N LYS A 346 -37.98 -0.48 -7.49
CA LYS A 346 -37.63 -0.90 -8.88
C LYS A 346 -36.96 0.17 -9.72
N ALA A 347 -37.05 1.45 -9.40
CA ALA A 347 -36.55 2.52 -10.27
C ALA A 347 -35.12 2.97 -9.90
N TRP A 348 -34.23 2.96 -10.89
CA TRP A 348 -33.00 3.74 -10.86
C TRP A 348 -33.37 5.22 -11.02
N THR A 349 -32.70 6.12 -10.32
CA THR A 349 -32.94 7.56 -10.48
C THR A 349 -32.51 8.02 -11.88
N VAL A 350 -33.43 8.54 -12.67
CA VAL A 350 -33.17 9.04 -14.02
C VAL A 350 -32.80 10.54 -14.01
N LYS A 351 -32.17 10.99 -15.07
CA LYS A 351 -31.87 12.42 -15.26
C LYS A 351 -33.17 13.21 -15.40
N ASN A 352 -33.29 14.33 -14.67
CA ASN A 352 -34.49 15.17 -14.59
C ASN A 352 -35.74 14.45 -14.04
N ASP A 353 -35.55 13.64 -13.01
CA ASP A 353 -36.63 12.96 -12.32
C ASP A 353 -37.67 14.00 -11.81
N PRO A 354 -38.98 13.92 -12.22
CA PRO A 354 -40.01 14.91 -11.87
C PRO A 354 -40.31 14.96 -10.38
N ARG A 355 -39.94 13.94 -9.62
CA ARG A 355 -40.16 13.83 -8.19
C ARG A 355 -39.24 14.73 -7.35
N VAL A 356 -38.21 15.31 -7.96
CA VAL A 356 -37.24 16.14 -7.26
C VAL A 356 -37.84 17.50 -6.93
N THR A 357 -37.89 17.87 -5.65
CA THR A 357 -38.35 19.19 -5.21
C THR A 357 -37.36 20.28 -5.64
N GLY A 358 -37.83 21.54 -5.74
CA GLY A 358 -36.97 22.67 -6.14
C GLY A 358 -35.72 22.80 -5.25
N ILE A 359 -35.86 22.69 -3.92
CA ILE A 359 -34.73 22.65 -2.96
C ILE A 359 -33.97 21.34 -3.11
N GLY A 360 -34.62 20.24 -3.37
CA GLY A 360 -34.00 18.95 -3.64
C GLY A 360 -33.02 18.99 -4.79
N LYS A 361 -33.33 19.72 -5.86
CA LYS A 361 -32.45 19.92 -7.00
C LYS A 361 -31.15 20.64 -6.61
N PHE A 362 -31.24 21.67 -5.79
CA PHE A 362 -30.07 22.35 -5.24
C PHE A 362 -29.24 21.43 -4.34
N MET A 363 -29.87 20.74 -3.37
CA MET A 363 -29.19 19.84 -2.45
C MET A 363 -28.44 18.70 -3.18
N ARG A 364 -29.05 18.09 -4.19
CA ARG A 364 -28.45 17.01 -4.98
C ARG A 364 -27.28 17.49 -5.83
N ARG A 365 -27.40 18.68 -6.43
CA ARG A 365 -26.30 19.29 -7.21
C ARG A 365 -25.07 19.61 -6.33
N THR A 366 -25.29 20.00 -5.07
CA THR A 366 -24.24 20.33 -4.10
C THR A 366 -23.85 19.15 -3.21
N SER A 367 -24.53 18.01 -3.35
CA SER A 367 -24.38 16.83 -2.47
C SER A 367 -24.67 17.09 -0.98
N ILE A 368 -25.35 18.20 -0.65
CA ILE A 368 -25.78 18.54 0.72
C ILE A 368 -26.79 17.50 1.25
N ASP A 369 -27.57 16.87 0.35
CA ASP A 369 -28.49 15.80 0.71
C ASP A 369 -27.78 14.59 1.34
N GLU A 370 -26.49 14.41 1.14
CA GLU A 370 -25.70 13.30 1.67
C GLU A 370 -25.07 13.60 3.05
N LEU A 371 -25.13 14.85 3.56
CA LEU A 371 -24.55 15.22 4.86
C LEU A 371 -25.06 14.38 6.06
N PRO A 372 -26.34 13.96 6.15
CA PRO A 372 -26.79 13.10 7.23
C PRO A 372 -26.08 11.74 7.32
N GLN A 373 -25.39 11.30 6.27
CA GLN A 373 -24.59 10.08 6.29
C GLN A 373 -23.41 10.19 7.28
N LEU A 374 -22.98 11.39 7.66
CA LEU A 374 -21.98 11.59 8.71
C LEU A 374 -22.41 10.92 10.04
N PHE A 375 -23.71 10.86 10.34
CA PHE A 375 -24.21 10.11 11.49
C PHE A 375 -24.12 8.59 11.30
N ASN A 376 -24.26 8.07 10.07
CA ASN A 376 -23.97 6.66 9.79
C ASN A 376 -22.49 6.34 10.00
N ILE A 377 -21.59 7.29 9.69
CA ILE A 377 -20.15 7.11 9.93
C ILE A 377 -19.89 7.05 11.46
N LEU A 378 -20.46 7.94 12.24
CA LEU A 378 -20.34 7.90 13.70
C LEU A 378 -20.86 6.61 14.32
N LYS A 379 -22.00 6.09 13.81
CA LYS A 379 -22.54 4.79 14.23
C LYS A 379 -21.62 3.61 13.88
N GLY A 380 -20.81 3.73 12.82
CA GLY A 380 -19.95 2.66 12.32
C GLY A 380 -20.54 1.86 11.16
N ASP A 381 -21.69 2.25 10.63
CA ASP A 381 -22.30 1.65 9.44
C ASP A 381 -21.51 2.01 8.18
N MET A 382 -20.92 3.22 8.16
CA MET A 382 -20.17 3.80 7.04
C MET A 382 -18.80 4.31 7.47
N SER A 383 -18.02 4.72 6.50
CA SER A 383 -16.71 5.36 6.60
C SER A 383 -16.72 6.67 5.79
N LEU A 384 -15.78 7.58 6.08
CA LEU A 384 -15.57 8.77 5.23
C LEU A 384 -15.17 8.36 3.80
N VAL A 385 -14.23 7.42 3.69
CA VAL A 385 -13.71 6.92 2.41
C VAL A 385 -13.94 5.42 2.31
N GLY A 386 -14.54 4.97 1.22
CA GLY A 386 -14.80 3.55 0.95
C GLY A 386 -15.60 3.34 -0.34
N PRO A 387 -15.89 2.09 -0.71
CA PRO A 387 -16.79 1.75 -1.81
C PRO A 387 -18.21 2.34 -1.58
N ARG A 388 -18.83 2.82 -2.65
CA ARG A 388 -20.20 3.35 -2.54
C ARG A 388 -21.20 2.22 -2.21
N PRO A 389 -22.09 2.38 -1.19
CA PRO A 389 -23.08 1.37 -0.84
C PRO A 389 -24.19 1.29 -1.88
N GLU A 390 -24.59 0.07 -2.25
CA GLU A 390 -25.68 -0.19 -3.20
C GLU A 390 -26.91 -0.76 -2.50
N ARG A 391 -28.07 -0.68 -3.16
CA ARG A 391 -29.35 -1.24 -2.67
C ARG A 391 -29.31 -2.77 -2.78
N PRO A 392 -29.92 -3.52 -1.86
CA PRO A 392 -29.92 -4.99 -1.88
C PRO A 392 -30.30 -5.56 -3.25
N PHE A 393 -31.34 -5.04 -3.88
CA PHE A 393 -31.79 -5.47 -5.21
C PHE A 393 -30.69 -5.42 -6.28
N PHE A 394 -29.88 -4.36 -6.29
CA PHE A 394 -28.77 -4.23 -7.25
C PHE A 394 -27.57 -5.08 -6.86
N VAL A 395 -27.36 -5.31 -5.57
CA VAL A 395 -26.29 -6.21 -5.10
C VAL A 395 -26.53 -7.63 -5.60
N GLU A 396 -27.76 -8.14 -5.48
CA GLU A 396 -28.13 -9.47 -5.98
C GLU A 396 -27.89 -9.58 -7.50
N LYS A 397 -28.32 -8.58 -8.27
CA LYS A 397 -28.11 -8.54 -9.71
C LYS A 397 -26.62 -8.52 -10.06
N PHE A 398 -25.85 -7.63 -9.46
CA PHE A 398 -24.42 -7.45 -9.82
C PHE A 398 -23.54 -8.59 -9.30
N ARG A 399 -23.95 -9.27 -8.24
CA ARG A 399 -23.29 -10.46 -7.73
C ARG A 399 -23.16 -11.55 -8.81
N GLU A 400 -24.21 -11.77 -9.60
CA GLU A 400 -24.24 -12.79 -10.65
C GLU A 400 -23.54 -12.33 -11.93
N GLU A 401 -23.61 -11.00 -12.25
CA GLU A 401 -23.10 -10.46 -13.51
C GLU A 401 -21.60 -10.09 -13.45
N ILE A 402 -21.07 -9.75 -12.25
CA ILE A 402 -19.72 -9.18 -12.13
C ILE A 402 -18.85 -10.03 -11.20
N PRO A 403 -17.84 -10.69 -11.74
CA PRO A 403 -16.89 -11.43 -10.92
C PRO A 403 -16.27 -10.54 -9.83
N ARG A 404 -16.12 -11.10 -8.63
CA ARG A 404 -15.53 -10.42 -7.46
C ARG A 404 -16.33 -9.22 -6.91
N TYR A 405 -17.56 -8.99 -7.39
CA TYR A 405 -18.40 -7.88 -6.90
C TYR A 405 -18.54 -7.86 -5.37
N MET A 406 -18.74 -9.01 -4.75
CA MET A 406 -18.98 -9.14 -3.30
C MET A 406 -17.79 -8.74 -2.43
N VAL A 407 -16.59 -8.68 -3.01
CA VAL A 407 -15.37 -8.27 -2.29
C VAL A 407 -15.46 -6.84 -1.76
N LYS A 408 -16.21 -5.97 -2.41
CA LYS A 408 -16.41 -4.58 -1.94
C LYS A 408 -17.02 -4.50 -0.54
N HIS A 409 -17.71 -5.53 -0.09
CA HIS A 409 -18.32 -5.61 1.24
C HIS A 409 -17.38 -6.11 2.34
N GLN A 410 -16.09 -6.35 2.03
CA GLN A 410 -15.07 -6.64 3.03
C GLN A 410 -14.60 -5.39 3.80
N VAL A 411 -14.98 -4.21 3.34
CA VAL A 411 -14.71 -2.93 4.02
C VAL A 411 -16.00 -2.14 4.20
N ARG A 412 -15.99 -1.16 5.11
CA ARG A 412 -17.14 -0.27 5.29
C ARG A 412 -17.37 0.56 4.04
N PRO A 413 -18.63 0.76 3.63
CA PRO A 413 -18.97 1.65 2.53
C PRO A 413 -18.65 3.11 2.90
N GLY A 414 -18.23 3.91 1.90
CA GLY A 414 -17.81 5.28 2.09
C GLY A 414 -18.83 6.33 1.67
N LEU A 415 -18.73 7.52 2.30
CA LEU A 415 -19.37 8.74 1.82
C LEU A 415 -18.77 9.18 0.49
N THR A 416 -17.45 9.12 0.38
CA THR A 416 -16.69 9.24 -0.87
C THR A 416 -15.83 8.01 -1.10
N GLY A 417 -15.22 7.88 -2.30
CA GLY A 417 -14.40 6.73 -2.63
C GLY A 417 -13.60 6.90 -3.91
N TRP A 418 -12.66 5.98 -4.14
CA TRP A 418 -11.76 6.04 -5.30
C TRP A 418 -12.51 6.02 -6.63
N ALA A 419 -13.57 5.22 -6.75
CA ALA A 419 -14.43 5.22 -7.93
C ALA A 419 -15.09 6.60 -8.17
N GLN A 420 -15.58 7.24 -7.11
CA GLN A 420 -16.28 8.53 -7.20
C GLN A 420 -15.34 9.65 -7.65
N VAL A 421 -14.14 9.75 -7.10
CA VAL A 421 -13.15 10.79 -7.50
C VAL A 421 -12.56 10.56 -8.90
N ASN A 422 -12.69 9.33 -9.45
CA ASN A 422 -12.35 9.02 -10.84
C ASN A 422 -13.55 9.15 -11.81
N GLY A 423 -14.69 9.70 -11.36
CA GLY A 423 -15.84 9.99 -12.22
C GLY A 423 -16.83 8.84 -12.42
N TYR A 424 -16.62 7.69 -11.74
CA TYR A 424 -17.54 6.55 -11.83
C TYR A 424 -18.67 6.67 -10.78
N ARG A 425 -19.47 7.72 -10.89
CA ARG A 425 -20.68 7.99 -10.08
C ARG A 425 -21.93 8.01 -10.98
N GLY A 426 -23.07 7.52 -10.50
CA GLY A 426 -24.32 7.54 -11.27
C GLY A 426 -24.36 6.48 -12.37
N ASP A 427 -24.87 6.85 -13.55
CA ASP A 427 -25.01 5.96 -14.71
C ASP A 427 -23.70 5.83 -15.48
N THR A 428 -22.77 5.10 -14.91
CA THR A 428 -21.45 4.84 -15.45
C THR A 428 -21.12 3.35 -15.44
N SER A 429 -20.05 2.93 -16.13
CA SER A 429 -19.64 1.52 -16.17
C SER A 429 -19.44 0.94 -14.77
N ILE A 430 -20.31 -0.01 -14.40
CA ILE A 430 -20.26 -0.68 -13.11
C ILE A 430 -18.98 -1.51 -12.98
N ARG A 431 -18.50 -2.14 -14.05
CA ARG A 431 -17.22 -2.89 -14.04
C ARG A 431 -16.05 -1.98 -13.64
N LYS A 432 -15.89 -0.83 -14.30
CA LYS A 432 -14.82 0.13 -13.95
C LYS A 432 -14.95 0.68 -12.52
N ARG A 433 -16.20 0.84 -12.04
CA ARG A 433 -16.45 1.21 -10.64
C ARG A 433 -15.93 0.16 -9.69
N ILE A 434 -16.25 -1.13 -9.96
CA ILE A 434 -15.78 -2.25 -9.14
C ILE A 434 -14.26 -2.39 -9.19
N ASP A 435 -13.64 -2.21 -10.36
CA ASP A 435 -12.17 -2.23 -10.46
C ASP A 435 -11.53 -1.14 -9.58
N CYS A 436 -12.11 0.06 -9.54
CA CYS A 436 -11.66 1.14 -8.64
C CYS A 436 -11.90 0.78 -7.16
N ASP A 437 -13.06 0.19 -6.82
CA ASP A 437 -13.38 -0.23 -5.46
C ASP A 437 -12.42 -1.33 -4.98
N LEU A 438 -12.12 -2.32 -5.84
CA LEU A 438 -11.15 -3.38 -5.55
C LEU A 438 -9.73 -2.81 -5.38
N TYR A 439 -9.33 -1.90 -6.27
CA TYR A 439 -8.02 -1.23 -6.15
C TYR A 439 -7.88 -0.52 -4.80
N TYR A 440 -8.93 0.20 -4.35
CA TYR A 440 -8.94 0.85 -3.04
C TYR A 440 -8.78 -0.16 -1.91
N ILE A 441 -9.52 -1.27 -1.93
CA ILE A 441 -9.52 -2.30 -0.90
C ILE A 441 -8.14 -2.95 -0.77
N GLU A 442 -7.50 -3.26 -1.91
CA GLU A 442 -6.22 -3.96 -1.95
C GLU A 442 -5.00 -3.04 -1.69
N ASN A 443 -5.15 -1.74 -1.87
CA ASN A 443 -4.05 -0.77 -1.72
C ASN A 443 -4.32 0.31 -0.65
N TRP A 444 -5.25 0.03 0.26
CA TRP A 444 -5.58 0.99 1.30
C TRP A 444 -4.35 1.42 2.12
N SER A 445 -4.27 2.69 2.39
CA SER A 445 -3.35 3.33 3.33
C SER A 445 -3.95 4.63 3.83
N ILE A 446 -3.47 5.13 4.97
CA ILE A 446 -3.87 6.44 5.51
C ILE A 446 -3.66 7.55 4.46
N GLY A 447 -2.49 7.56 3.81
CA GLY A 447 -2.19 8.53 2.76
C GLY A 447 -3.11 8.43 1.55
N PHE A 448 -3.62 7.24 1.25
CA PHE A 448 -4.59 7.06 0.17
C PHE A 448 -5.96 7.62 0.53
N ASP A 449 -6.42 7.43 1.77
CA ASP A 449 -7.64 8.07 2.26
C ASP A 449 -7.55 9.59 2.23
N ILE A 450 -6.46 10.17 2.74
CA ILE A 450 -6.22 11.61 2.70
C ILE A 450 -6.23 12.14 1.26
N LYS A 451 -5.58 11.42 0.34
CA LYS A 451 -5.60 11.76 -1.09
C LYS A 451 -7.01 11.77 -1.67
N ILE A 452 -7.84 10.77 -1.33
CA ILE A 452 -9.23 10.70 -1.81
C ILE A 452 -10.06 11.84 -1.24
N LEU A 453 -9.93 12.14 0.06
CA LEU A 453 -10.63 13.27 0.69
C LEU A 453 -10.25 14.61 0.04
N PHE A 454 -8.96 14.83 -0.19
CA PHE A 454 -8.47 16.01 -0.91
C PHE A 454 -9.06 16.10 -2.31
N LEU A 455 -9.01 15.03 -3.09
CA LEU A 455 -9.58 14.99 -4.43
C LEU A 455 -11.10 15.20 -4.43
N THR A 456 -11.80 14.75 -3.37
CA THR A 456 -13.26 14.94 -3.24
C THR A 456 -13.60 16.43 -3.11
N ILE A 457 -12.84 17.17 -2.31
CA ILE A 457 -13.04 18.62 -2.15
C ILE A 457 -12.81 19.34 -3.50
N PHE A 458 -11.71 19.07 -4.18
CA PHE A 458 -11.37 19.76 -5.43
C PHE A 458 -12.21 19.32 -6.63
N LYS A 459 -12.47 18.03 -6.79
CA LYS A 459 -13.26 17.50 -7.91
C LYS A 459 -14.76 17.54 -7.65
N GLY A 460 -15.20 17.58 -6.39
CA GLY A 460 -16.61 17.72 -6.01
C GLY A 460 -17.24 19.01 -6.54
N PHE A 461 -16.45 20.09 -6.63
CA PHE A 461 -16.88 21.37 -7.20
C PHE A 461 -16.89 21.40 -8.74
N ILE A 462 -16.21 20.46 -9.42
CA ILE A 462 -15.99 20.47 -10.88
C ILE A 462 -16.77 19.35 -11.60
N ASN A 463 -17.45 18.46 -10.87
CA ASN A 463 -18.06 17.27 -11.47
C ASN A 463 -19.28 17.60 -12.32
N LYS A 464 -19.14 17.54 -13.66
CA LYS A 464 -20.20 17.63 -14.67
C LYS A 464 -21.26 16.50 -14.57
N ASN A 465 -21.04 15.47 -13.76
CA ASN A 465 -21.91 14.28 -13.61
C ASN A 465 -22.66 14.22 -12.27
N ALA A 466 -22.72 15.31 -11.50
CA ALA A 466 -23.66 15.46 -10.38
C ALA A 466 -25.04 15.80 -10.96
N TYR A 467 -26.00 14.87 -10.86
CA TYR A 467 -27.39 15.04 -11.31
C TYR A 467 -28.19 15.87 -10.31
#